data_629e453212b9341cf2206df97dc23fa3
#
_entry.id   629e453212b9341cf2206df97dc23fa3
#
_cell.length_a   1.000
_cell.length_b   1.000
_cell.length_c   1.000
_cell.angle_alpha   90.00
_cell.angle_beta   90.00
_cell.angle_gamma   90.00
#
_symmetry.space_group_name_H-M   'P 1'
#
loop_
_entity.id
_entity.type
_entity.pdbx_description
1 polymer ?
#
loop_
_entity_poly.entity_id
_entity_poly.type
_entity_poly.pdbx_seq_one_letter_code
_entity_poly.pdbx_strand_id
1 'polypeptide(L)'
;MPDTETKAPTPETLPDRKVPGQMEMVVMVAGLMALNALAIDIMLPALNEIAHAVGLTAEGVESDNRQQLIIFSYILGFGAPQILWGPITDRFGRRGPLFVSLIGYIVMASLCITLREFHALLAARFVQGVFSSGARLVAVSIVRDLFAGRQMARFMSLVMTIFMIIPIIAPAVGQAILLVAPWEWIFGALVVFGLGMLGWTWARLPETLPTENRRPLNLGNALGAYAQVIRTPVTFGYMCASGIVFGALFSFIATSEQVFREVFGRGQDFVLWFSGIAAMLAVANFANSRLVEKIGMRRISHSALFLFTGLSALSAAITFFMGENLLWFYPLFILTFACFGLLGSNFSALAMEPLGSIAGTASAAYGFATTTVSSLIGMLIGSQYNGSTIPLMLGFVCLGLSSLTIILITEKGKLFSSR
;
A
#
# COMPACT_ATOMS: atom_id res chain seq x y z
N MET A 1 5.75 -34.92 25.02
CA MET A 1 6.83 -34.41 24.17
C MET A 1 7.11 -32.98 24.62
N PRO A 2 8.31 -32.60 24.99
CA PRO A 2 8.55 -31.25 25.51
C PRO A 2 8.52 -30.23 24.39
N ASP A 3 7.85 -29.11 24.69
CA ASP A 3 7.73 -27.94 23.84
C ASP A 3 9.11 -27.38 23.49
N THR A 4 9.51 -27.52 22.23
CA THR A 4 10.64 -26.78 21.69
C THR A 4 10.18 -25.34 21.41
N GLU A 5 10.15 -24.51 22.46
CA GLU A 5 10.18 -23.06 22.29
C GLU A 5 11.41 -22.70 21.45
N THR A 6 11.21 -22.29 20.22
CA THR A 6 12.24 -21.67 19.39
C THR A 6 12.63 -20.36 20.06
N LYS A 7 13.65 -20.39 20.90
CA LYS A 7 14.25 -19.20 21.51
C LYS A 7 14.64 -18.23 20.40
N ALA A 8 14.13 -17.01 20.48
CA ALA A 8 14.67 -15.90 19.70
C ALA A 8 16.20 -15.83 19.91
N PRO A 9 17.00 -15.54 18.87
CA PRO A 9 18.44 -15.48 19.00
C PRO A 9 18.80 -14.47 20.08
N THR A 10 19.63 -14.90 21.02
CA THR A 10 20.17 -14.03 22.07
C THR A 10 21.05 -12.94 21.43
N PRO A 11 21.12 -11.73 21.99
CA PRO A 11 21.93 -10.62 21.46
C PRO A 11 23.42 -10.92 21.24
N GLU A 12 23.95 -11.99 21.82
CA GLU A 12 25.36 -12.39 21.72
C GLU A 12 25.76 -12.98 20.35
N THR A 13 24.82 -13.28 19.46
CA THR A 13 25.11 -13.89 18.14
C THR A 13 25.09 -12.88 16.96
N LEU A 14 24.89 -11.59 17.22
CA LEU A 14 24.90 -10.56 16.20
C LEU A 14 26.30 -9.94 16.05
N PRO A 15 26.86 -9.84 14.82
CA PRO A 15 28.21 -9.31 14.63
C PRO A 15 28.30 -7.81 14.95
N ASP A 16 29.34 -7.44 15.69
CA ASP A 16 30.04 -6.16 15.96
C ASP A 16 29.32 -4.78 15.90
N ARG A 17 28.03 -4.68 15.56
CA ARG A 17 27.27 -3.42 15.68
C ARG A 17 26.16 -3.57 16.69
N LYS A 18 26.13 -2.65 17.67
CA LYS A 18 25.02 -2.58 18.64
C LYS A 18 23.70 -2.40 17.90
N VAL A 19 22.76 -3.30 18.13
CA VAL A 19 21.38 -3.16 17.61
C VAL A 19 20.81 -1.82 18.08
N PRO A 20 20.21 -1.02 17.20
CA PRO A 20 19.57 0.23 17.57
C PRO A 20 18.53 0.05 18.68
N GLY A 21 18.30 1.07 19.48
CA GLY A 21 17.23 1.05 20.49
C GLY A 21 15.87 0.78 19.86
N GLN A 22 14.95 0.22 20.65
CA GLN A 22 13.64 -0.20 20.14
C GLN A 22 12.91 0.92 19.39
N MET A 23 12.89 2.14 19.91
CA MET A 23 12.20 3.27 19.27
C MET A 23 12.91 3.71 17.97
N GLU A 24 14.26 3.71 17.98
CA GLU A 24 15.05 4.00 16.78
C GLU A 24 14.74 2.99 15.66
N MET A 25 14.64 1.71 16.01
CA MET A 25 14.28 0.66 15.07
C MET A 25 12.84 0.83 14.54
N VAL A 26 11.89 1.21 15.41
CA VAL A 26 10.49 1.49 15.00
C VAL A 26 10.46 2.61 13.96
N VAL A 27 11.15 3.72 14.21
CA VAL A 27 11.17 4.87 13.28
C VAL A 27 11.89 4.52 11.98
N MET A 28 12.99 3.76 12.06
CA MET A 28 13.73 3.29 10.89
C MET A 28 12.88 2.38 10.00
N VAL A 29 12.19 1.39 10.56
CA VAL A 29 11.30 0.47 9.82
C VAL A 29 10.11 1.24 9.24
N ALA A 30 9.51 2.14 10.01
CA ALA A 30 8.43 3.00 9.54
C ALA A 30 8.89 3.90 8.38
N GLY A 31 10.09 4.47 8.45
CA GLY A 31 10.70 5.26 7.38
C GLY A 31 10.94 4.45 6.10
N LEU A 32 11.43 3.21 6.22
CA LEU A 32 11.59 2.32 5.07
C LEU A 32 10.25 1.97 4.40
N MET A 33 9.21 1.77 5.21
CA MET A 33 7.85 1.55 4.67
C MET A 33 7.26 2.83 4.07
N ALA A 34 7.58 3.99 4.67
CA ALA A 34 7.13 5.30 4.23
C ALA A 34 7.61 5.69 2.82
N LEU A 35 8.76 5.17 2.37
CA LEU A 35 9.27 5.39 1.00
C LEU A 35 8.18 5.12 -0.06
N ASN A 36 7.39 4.06 0.12
CA ASN A 36 6.34 3.71 -0.82
C ASN A 36 5.17 4.70 -0.79
N ALA A 37 4.62 4.99 0.38
CA ALA A 37 3.49 5.90 0.52
C ALA A 37 3.88 7.32 0.11
N LEU A 38 5.06 7.79 0.56
CA LEU A 38 5.56 9.11 0.20
C LEU A 38 5.72 9.26 -1.33
N ALA A 39 6.27 8.25 -2.02
CA ALA A 39 6.44 8.30 -3.47
C ALA A 39 5.12 8.36 -4.27
N ILE A 40 4.01 7.95 -3.68
CA ILE A 40 2.68 8.05 -4.28
C ILE A 40 2.04 9.39 -3.90
N ASP A 41 1.93 9.66 -2.61
CA ASP A 41 1.04 10.70 -2.10
C ASP A 41 1.63 12.12 -2.25
N ILE A 42 2.96 12.28 -2.20
CA ILE A 42 3.63 13.60 -2.33
C ILE A 42 3.41 14.24 -3.71
N MET A 43 3.24 13.41 -4.74
CA MET A 43 3.09 13.91 -6.11
C MET A 43 1.63 14.20 -6.51
N LEU A 44 0.64 13.83 -5.68
CA LEU A 44 -0.77 14.02 -6.02
C LEU A 44 -1.10 15.49 -6.39
N PRO A 45 -0.67 16.51 -5.62
CA PRO A 45 -0.94 17.90 -5.98
C PRO A 45 -0.24 18.37 -7.27
N ALA A 46 0.86 17.72 -7.67
CA ALA A 46 1.66 18.07 -8.85
C ALA A 46 1.31 17.25 -10.09
N LEU A 47 0.40 16.30 -10.00
CA LEU A 47 0.17 15.30 -11.04
C LEU A 47 -0.19 15.97 -12.39
N ASN A 48 -0.97 17.03 -12.34
CA ASN A 48 -1.36 17.81 -13.52
C ASN A 48 -0.18 18.59 -14.12
N GLU A 49 0.65 19.23 -13.28
CA GLU A 49 1.86 19.94 -13.73
C GLU A 49 2.88 18.98 -14.38
N ILE A 50 3.05 17.81 -13.79
CA ILE A 50 3.91 16.74 -14.35
C ILE A 50 3.35 16.30 -15.71
N ALA A 51 2.03 16.10 -15.84
CA ALA A 51 1.38 15.72 -17.09
C ALA A 51 1.64 16.74 -18.21
N HIS A 52 1.51 18.03 -17.90
CA HIS A 52 1.86 19.11 -18.83
C HIS A 52 3.34 19.06 -19.23
N ALA A 53 4.24 18.91 -18.26
CA ALA A 53 5.68 18.92 -18.51
C ALA A 53 6.16 17.74 -19.39
N VAL A 54 5.46 16.62 -19.39
CA VAL A 54 5.77 15.43 -20.22
C VAL A 54 4.96 15.36 -21.51
N GLY A 55 4.25 16.45 -21.88
CA GLY A 55 3.58 16.61 -23.17
C GLY A 55 2.21 15.92 -23.29
N LEU A 56 1.55 15.55 -22.19
CA LEU A 56 0.21 14.92 -22.23
C LEU A 56 -0.93 15.88 -22.58
N THR A 57 -0.70 17.18 -22.46
CA THR A 57 -1.72 18.23 -22.67
C THR A 57 -1.38 19.14 -23.84
N ALA A 58 -0.72 18.61 -24.90
CA ALA A 58 -0.54 19.33 -26.15
C ALA A 58 -1.92 19.67 -26.76
N GLU A 59 -2.05 20.86 -27.34
CA GLU A 59 -3.31 21.39 -27.90
C GLU A 59 -4.04 20.33 -28.76
N GLY A 60 -5.29 20.00 -28.37
CA GLY A 60 -6.17 19.09 -29.12
C GLY A 60 -6.19 17.62 -28.64
N VAL A 61 -5.42 17.26 -27.64
CA VAL A 61 -5.54 15.96 -26.95
C VAL A 61 -6.23 16.23 -25.61
N GLU A 62 -7.54 15.94 -25.53
CA GLU A 62 -8.19 15.77 -24.23
C GLU A 62 -7.35 14.78 -23.43
N SER A 63 -6.99 15.16 -22.21
CA SER A 63 -6.19 14.28 -21.36
C SER A 63 -7.02 13.05 -21.00
N ASP A 64 -6.84 11.96 -21.72
CA ASP A 64 -7.47 10.64 -21.54
C ASP A 64 -7.16 10.00 -20.18
N ASN A 65 -7.17 10.77 -19.08
CA ASN A 65 -6.80 10.33 -17.72
C ASN A 65 -5.41 9.71 -17.64
N ARG A 66 -4.55 9.90 -18.65
CA ARG A 66 -3.24 9.25 -18.79
C ARG A 66 -2.25 9.67 -17.71
N GLN A 67 -2.43 10.84 -17.08
CA GLN A 67 -1.62 11.27 -15.95
C GLN A 67 -1.68 10.28 -14.77
N GLN A 68 -2.78 9.57 -14.60
CA GLN A 68 -2.94 8.55 -13.57
C GLN A 68 -1.94 7.39 -13.75
N LEU A 69 -1.49 7.13 -14.99
CA LEU A 69 -0.51 6.09 -15.29
C LEU A 69 0.83 6.33 -14.60
N ILE A 70 1.17 7.59 -14.27
CA ILE A 70 2.39 7.92 -13.53
C ILE A 70 2.35 7.30 -12.11
N ILE A 71 1.19 7.27 -11.50
CA ILE A 71 0.96 6.62 -10.20
C ILE A 71 0.88 5.11 -10.38
N PHE A 72 0.08 4.63 -11.33
CA PHE A 72 -0.13 3.20 -11.52
C PHE A 72 1.12 2.46 -11.98
N SER A 73 1.99 3.07 -12.80
CA SER A 73 3.27 2.46 -13.18
C SER A 73 4.15 2.18 -11.96
N TYR A 74 4.22 3.13 -11.03
CA TYR A 74 4.95 2.93 -9.77
C TYR A 74 4.31 1.83 -8.90
N ILE A 75 2.99 1.82 -8.73
CA ILE A 75 2.28 0.83 -7.90
C ILE A 75 2.42 -0.57 -8.50
N LEU A 76 2.36 -0.71 -9.83
CA LEU A 76 2.60 -1.98 -10.52
C LEU A 76 4.04 -2.46 -10.32
N GLY A 77 5.01 -1.56 -10.45
CA GLY A 77 6.42 -1.84 -10.15
C GLY A 77 6.63 -2.25 -8.69
N PHE A 78 5.88 -1.66 -7.77
CA PHE A 78 5.93 -2.01 -6.34
C PHE A 78 5.25 -3.36 -6.06
N GLY A 79 4.13 -3.68 -6.68
CA GLY A 79 3.36 -4.90 -6.43
C GLY A 79 3.98 -6.15 -7.04
N ALA A 80 4.31 -6.09 -8.33
CA ALA A 80 4.73 -7.24 -9.12
C ALA A 80 5.96 -8.00 -8.55
N PRO A 81 7.04 -7.35 -8.11
CA PRO A 81 8.24 -8.05 -7.66
C PRO A 81 8.20 -8.52 -6.19
N GLN A 82 7.13 -8.28 -5.43
CA GLN A 82 7.03 -8.70 -4.03
C GLN A 82 7.28 -10.21 -3.86
N ILE A 83 6.87 -11.00 -4.84
CA ILE A 83 7.10 -12.46 -4.86
C ILE A 83 8.59 -12.79 -4.91
N LEU A 84 9.39 -11.98 -5.59
CA LEU A 84 10.82 -12.26 -5.83
C LEU A 84 11.71 -11.79 -4.67
N TRP A 85 11.37 -10.66 -4.05
CA TRP A 85 12.20 -10.08 -2.99
C TRP A 85 12.34 -10.98 -1.76
N GLY A 86 11.32 -11.79 -1.41
CA GLY A 86 11.39 -12.72 -0.29
C GLY A 86 12.56 -13.70 -0.41
N PRO A 87 12.59 -14.56 -1.45
CA PRO A 87 13.71 -15.47 -1.69
C PRO A 87 15.07 -14.78 -1.82
N ILE A 88 15.14 -13.60 -2.45
CA ILE A 88 16.38 -12.83 -2.60
C ILE A 88 16.93 -12.44 -1.22
N THR A 89 16.07 -11.91 -0.34
CA THR A 89 16.51 -11.46 0.99
C THR A 89 16.82 -12.61 1.93
N ASP A 90 16.20 -13.77 1.75
CA ASP A 90 16.51 -14.98 2.53
C ASP A 90 17.84 -15.61 2.12
N ARG A 91 18.30 -15.40 0.87
CA ARG A 91 19.60 -15.91 0.40
C ARG A 91 20.74 -14.96 0.69
N PHE A 92 20.58 -13.66 0.39
CA PHE A 92 21.68 -12.68 0.41
C PHE A 92 21.78 -11.93 1.73
N GLY A 93 20.92 -12.22 2.71
CA GLY A 93 20.78 -11.44 3.93
C GLY A 93 19.88 -10.22 3.76
N ARG A 94 19.78 -9.38 4.80
CA ARG A 94 18.85 -8.22 4.79
C ARG A 94 19.53 -6.96 4.27
N ARG A 95 20.76 -6.70 4.69
CA ARG A 95 21.47 -5.44 4.37
C ARG A 95 21.78 -5.28 2.89
N GLY A 96 22.32 -6.31 2.24
CA GLY A 96 22.68 -6.25 0.82
C GLY A 96 21.50 -5.86 -0.08
N PRO A 97 20.41 -6.64 -0.08
CA PRO A 97 19.20 -6.33 -0.83
C PRO A 97 18.57 -4.97 -0.46
N LEU A 98 18.63 -4.55 0.83
CA LEU A 98 18.14 -3.24 1.26
C LEU A 98 18.92 -2.10 0.59
N PHE A 99 20.25 -2.18 0.57
CA PHE A 99 21.08 -1.14 -0.03
C PHE A 99 20.88 -1.07 -1.55
N VAL A 100 20.80 -2.21 -2.22
CA VAL A 100 20.45 -2.26 -3.66
C VAL A 100 19.10 -1.60 -3.90
N SER A 101 18.10 -1.88 -3.06
CA SER A 101 16.77 -1.29 -3.13
C SER A 101 16.80 0.22 -2.92
N LEU A 102 17.49 0.71 -1.90
CA LEU A 102 17.57 2.14 -1.62
C LEU A 102 18.34 2.91 -2.70
N ILE A 103 19.48 2.37 -3.15
CA ILE A 103 20.28 2.98 -4.23
C ILE A 103 19.46 3.03 -5.52
N GLY A 104 18.84 1.92 -5.90
CA GLY A 104 18.00 1.87 -7.11
C GLY A 104 16.82 2.83 -7.03
N TYR A 105 16.15 2.93 -5.87
CA TYR A 105 15.09 3.91 -5.64
C TYR A 105 15.57 5.35 -5.82
N ILE A 106 16.72 5.70 -5.23
CA ILE A 106 17.33 7.04 -5.32
C ILE A 106 17.71 7.36 -6.77
N VAL A 107 18.36 6.42 -7.47
CA VAL A 107 18.76 6.62 -8.87
C VAL A 107 17.54 6.86 -9.76
N MET A 108 16.48 6.07 -9.59
CA MET A 108 15.26 6.24 -10.39
C MET A 108 14.52 7.54 -10.03
N ALA A 109 14.46 7.92 -8.75
CA ALA A 109 13.90 9.21 -8.34
C ALA A 109 14.69 10.38 -8.93
N SER A 110 16.02 10.31 -8.93
CA SER A 110 16.89 11.31 -9.55
C SER A 110 16.69 11.40 -11.07
N LEU A 111 16.50 10.25 -11.73
CA LEU A 111 16.22 10.22 -13.17
C LEU A 111 14.87 10.88 -13.48
N CYS A 112 13.84 10.68 -12.66
CA CYS A 112 12.54 11.32 -12.84
C CYS A 112 12.61 12.86 -12.83
N ILE A 113 13.61 13.47 -12.18
CA ILE A 113 13.82 14.93 -12.18
C ILE A 113 14.10 15.46 -13.60
N THR A 114 14.81 14.68 -14.42
CA THR A 114 15.31 15.12 -15.73
C THR A 114 14.45 14.68 -16.91
N LEU A 115 13.60 13.66 -16.70
CA LEU A 115 12.79 13.10 -17.78
C LEU A 115 11.65 14.04 -18.18
N ARG A 116 11.50 14.23 -19.50
CA ARG A 116 10.46 15.07 -20.13
C ARG A 116 9.59 14.27 -21.11
N GLU A 117 9.87 12.99 -21.29
CA GLU A 117 9.12 12.10 -22.16
C GLU A 117 8.26 11.18 -21.29
N PHE A 118 6.97 11.06 -21.62
CA PHE A 118 5.97 10.37 -20.83
C PHE A 118 6.31 8.90 -20.58
N HIS A 119 6.63 8.14 -21.62
CA HIS A 119 6.89 6.70 -21.48
C HIS A 119 8.19 6.43 -20.73
N ALA A 120 9.21 7.28 -20.89
CA ALA A 120 10.43 7.20 -20.10
C ALA A 120 10.17 7.46 -18.61
N LEU A 121 9.31 8.43 -18.30
CA LEU A 121 8.90 8.69 -16.92
C LEU A 121 8.14 7.48 -16.35
N LEU A 122 7.19 6.88 -17.11
CA LEU A 122 6.49 5.67 -16.68
C LEU A 122 7.44 4.52 -16.38
N ALA A 123 8.43 4.29 -17.27
CA ALA A 123 9.43 3.24 -17.08
C ALA A 123 10.27 3.49 -15.82
N ALA A 124 10.75 4.73 -15.61
CA ALA A 124 11.52 5.10 -14.43
C ALA A 124 10.69 4.93 -13.15
N ARG A 125 9.40 5.32 -13.16
CA ARG A 125 8.45 5.14 -12.05
C ARG A 125 8.22 3.66 -11.74
N PHE A 126 8.03 2.84 -12.78
CA PHE A 126 7.89 1.39 -12.59
C PHE A 126 9.12 0.79 -11.91
N VAL A 127 10.33 1.09 -12.41
CA VAL A 127 11.57 0.59 -11.83
C VAL A 127 11.81 1.14 -10.43
N GLN A 128 11.44 2.40 -10.15
CA GLN A 128 11.45 2.98 -8.80
C GLN A 128 10.56 2.18 -7.84
N GLY A 129 9.37 1.77 -8.30
CA GLY A 129 8.45 0.91 -7.56
C GLY A 129 9.08 -0.46 -7.24
N VAL A 130 9.77 -1.09 -8.21
CA VAL A 130 10.49 -2.36 -8.02
C VAL A 130 11.46 -2.27 -6.84
N PHE A 131 12.27 -1.23 -6.80
CA PHE A 131 13.22 -1.04 -5.71
C PHE A 131 12.55 -0.68 -4.37
N SER A 132 11.51 0.14 -4.39
CA SER A 132 10.73 0.46 -3.19
C SER A 132 10.11 -0.77 -2.53
N SER A 133 9.65 -1.72 -3.35
CA SER A 133 9.12 -3.02 -2.91
C SER A 133 10.14 -3.81 -2.08
N GLY A 134 11.40 -3.83 -2.52
CA GLY A 134 12.48 -4.49 -1.80
C GLY A 134 12.74 -3.86 -0.43
N ALA A 135 12.80 -2.55 -0.35
CA ALA A 135 13.01 -1.83 0.92
C ALA A 135 11.90 -2.14 1.94
N ARG A 136 10.62 -2.13 1.52
CA ARG A 136 9.49 -2.49 2.38
C ARG A 136 9.57 -3.94 2.87
N LEU A 137 9.85 -4.87 1.97
CA LEU A 137 9.86 -6.29 2.31
C LEU A 137 11.02 -6.63 3.26
N VAL A 138 12.20 -6.03 3.05
CA VAL A 138 13.32 -6.15 3.98
C VAL A 138 12.96 -5.55 5.34
N ALA A 139 12.32 -4.38 5.39
CA ALA A 139 11.90 -3.75 6.64
C ALA A 139 11.01 -4.67 7.49
N VAL A 140 10.01 -5.33 6.89
CA VAL A 140 9.15 -6.30 7.56
C VAL A 140 9.92 -7.55 7.97
N SER A 141 10.88 -8.01 7.15
CA SER A 141 11.70 -9.19 7.46
C SER A 141 12.62 -8.94 8.65
N ILE A 142 13.22 -7.75 8.76
CA ILE A 142 14.04 -7.35 9.91
C ILE A 142 13.23 -7.44 11.22
N VAL A 143 11.99 -6.97 11.22
CA VAL A 143 11.12 -7.06 12.40
C VAL A 143 10.89 -8.51 12.79
N ARG A 144 10.63 -9.38 11.82
CA ARG A 144 10.42 -10.81 12.05
C ARG A 144 11.68 -11.54 12.53
N ASP A 145 12.86 -11.08 12.08
CA ASP A 145 14.13 -11.67 12.51
C ASP A 145 14.48 -11.29 13.96
N LEU A 146 14.05 -10.10 14.43
CA LEU A 146 14.40 -9.56 15.75
C LEU A 146 13.34 -9.79 16.82
N PHE A 147 12.07 -9.93 16.43
CA PHE A 147 10.95 -10.01 17.36
C PHE A 147 10.04 -11.19 17.03
N ALA A 148 9.45 -11.79 18.05
CA ALA A 148 8.50 -12.90 17.93
C ALA A 148 7.23 -12.65 18.77
N GLY A 149 6.14 -13.30 18.39
CA GLY A 149 4.91 -13.32 19.16
C GLY A 149 4.35 -11.93 19.51
N ARG A 150 4.07 -11.70 20.79
CA ARG A 150 3.46 -10.44 21.28
C ARG A 150 4.38 -9.23 21.11
N GLN A 151 5.71 -9.42 21.18
CA GLN A 151 6.67 -8.33 20.98
C GLN A 151 6.66 -7.85 19.53
N MET A 152 6.62 -8.76 18.56
CA MET A 152 6.50 -8.44 17.14
C MET A 152 5.19 -7.67 16.86
N ALA A 153 4.07 -8.12 17.41
CA ALA A 153 2.78 -7.46 17.24
C ALA A 153 2.81 -6.03 17.80
N ARG A 154 3.37 -5.83 19.00
CA ARG A 154 3.51 -4.49 19.60
C ARG A 154 4.42 -3.59 18.76
N PHE A 155 5.55 -4.11 18.29
CA PHE A 155 6.49 -3.37 17.45
C PHE A 155 5.82 -2.93 16.14
N MET A 156 5.17 -3.87 15.42
CA MET A 156 4.48 -3.56 14.17
C MET A 156 3.32 -2.58 14.36
N SER A 157 2.62 -2.63 15.49
CA SER A 157 1.58 -1.64 15.81
C SER A 157 2.15 -0.22 15.91
N LEU A 158 3.31 -0.05 16.55
CA LEU A 158 3.99 1.26 16.62
C LEU A 158 4.46 1.72 15.23
N VAL A 159 5.04 0.82 14.45
CA VAL A 159 5.45 1.10 13.06
C VAL A 159 4.25 1.56 12.23
N MET A 160 3.11 0.86 12.30
CA MET A 160 1.91 1.19 11.55
C MET A 160 1.30 2.52 12.00
N THR A 161 1.38 2.86 13.30
CA THR A 161 0.92 4.15 13.82
C THR A 161 1.70 5.30 13.16
N ILE A 162 3.02 5.19 13.06
CA ILE A 162 3.86 6.20 12.39
C ILE A 162 3.58 6.20 10.89
N PHE A 163 3.48 5.02 10.27
CA PHE A 163 3.22 4.88 8.84
C PHE A 163 1.92 5.57 8.41
N MET A 164 0.86 5.50 9.22
CA MET A 164 -0.45 6.10 8.92
C MET A 164 -0.44 7.63 8.88
N ILE A 165 0.59 8.28 9.46
CA ILE A 165 0.75 9.72 9.38
C ILE A 165 1.19 10.15 7.97
N ILE A 166 1.90 9.30 7.24
CA ILE A 166 2.49 9.63 5.93
C ILE A 166 1.43 10.04 4.89
N PRO A 167 0.35 9.28 4.64
CA PRO A 167 -0.67 9.70 3.67
C PRO A 167 -1.37 11.02 4.04
N ILE A 168 -1.35 11.40 5.33
CA ILE A 168 -1.92 12.67 5.79
C ILE A 168 -0.99 13.84 5.46
N ILE A 169 0.33 13.65 5.68
CA ILE A 169 1.32 14.71 5.55
C ILE A 169 1.91 14.81 4.14
N ALA A 170 2.06 13.70 3.43
CA ALA A 170 2.78 13.67 2.16
C ALA A 170 2.19 14.63 1.10
N PRO A 171 0.86 14.70 0.87
CA PRO A 171 0.31 15.67 -0.07
C PRO A 171 0.54 17.11 0.37
N ALA A 172 0.53 17.39 1.70
CA ALA A 172 0.80 18.72 2.23
C ALA A 172 2.25 19.13 1.96
N VAL A 173 3.21 18.23 2.11
CA VAL A 173 4.62 18.47 1.75
C VAL A 173 4.74 18.71 0.24
N GLY A 174 4.07 17.91 -0.59
CA GLY A 174 4.03 18.12 -2.04
C GLY A 174 3.50 19.51 -2.41
N GLN A 175 2.36 19.90 -1.84
CA GLN A 175 1.78 21.23 -2.05
C GLN A 175 2.72 22.36 -1.57
N ALA A 176 3.36 22.19 -0.41
CA ALA A 176 4.30 23.17 0.11
C ALA A 176 5.53 23.34 -0.81
N ILE A 177 6.02 22.27 -1.42
CA ILE A 177 7.09 22.34 -2.42
C ILE A 177 6.64 23.17 -3.62
N LEU A 178 5.43 22.92 -4.15
CA LEU A 178 4.91 23.63 -5.32
C LEU A 178 4.69 25.13 -5.09
N LEU A 179 4.55 25.58 -3.83
CA LEU A 179 4.47 27.00 -3.52
C LEU A 179 5.80 27.76 -3.69
N VAL A 180 6.93 27.06 -3.61
CA VAL A 180 8.27 27.67 -3.57
C VAL A 180 9.23 27.16 -4.64
N ALA A 181 8.90 26.05 -5.30
CA ALA A 181 9.77 25.38 -6.25
C ALA A 181 8.94 24.64 -7.32
N PRO A 182 9.51 24.36 -8.51
CA PRO A 182 8.84 23.60 -9.55
C PRO A 182 8.70 22.12 -9.16
N TRP A 183 7.81 21.41 -9.86
CA TRP A 183 7.39 20.02 -9.56
C TRP A 183 8.56 19.01 -9.47
N GLU A 184 9.67 19.25 -10.14
CA GLU A 184 10.86 18.40 -10.10
C GLU A 184 11.39 18.21 -8.67
N TRP A 185 11.23 19.21 -7.81
CA TRP A 185 11.66 19.14 -6.42
C TRP A 185 10.86 18.17 -5.58
N ILE A 186 9.70 17.73 -6.06
CA ILE A 186 8.97 16.60 -5.44
C ILE A 186 9.81 15.31 -5.52
N PHE A 187 10.37 15.03 -6.71
CA PHE A 187 11.32 13.92 -6.85
C PHE A 187 12.63 14.18 -6.10
N GLY A 188 13.07 15.46 -6.03
CA GLY A 188 14.20 15.87 -5.21
C GLY A 188 13.99 15.55 -3.73
N ALA A 189 12.80 15.78 -3.19
CA ALA A 189 12.45 15.41 -1.82
C ALA A 189 12.51 13.89 -1.59
N LEU A 190 12.07 13.09 -2.57
CA LEU A 190 12.18 11.63 -2.52
C LEU A 190 13.65 11.18 -2.52
N VAL A 191 14.51 11.84 -3.29
CA VAL A 191 15.97 11.59 -3.30
C VAL A 191 16.56 11.89 -1.93
N VAL A 192 16.27 13.06 -1.36
CA VAL A 192 16.77 13.46 -0.03
C VAL A 192 16.32 12.49 1.05
N PHE A 193 15.05 12.11 1.04
CA PHE A 193 14.52 11.13 1.98
C PHE A 193 15.18 9.75 1.82
N GLY A 194 15.35 9.29 0.57
CA GLY A 194 16.03 8.04 0.24
C GLY A 194 17.50 8.02 0.70
N LEU A 195 18.24 9.13 0.46
CA LEU A 195 19.63 9.29 0.93
C LEU A 195 19.70 9.29 2.47
N GLY A 196 18.78 9.96 3.13
CA GLY A 196 18.67 9.95 4.58
C GLY A 196 18.47 8.52 5.12
N MET A 197 17.55 7.75 4.53
CA MET A 197 17.30 6.36 4.89
C MET A 197 18.50 5.45 4.57
N LEU A 198 19.17 5.66 3.45
CA LEU A 198 20.37 4.92 3.08
C LEU A 198 21.50 5.17 4.08
N GLY A 199 21.79 6.42 4.39
CA GLY A 199 22.84 6.80 5.35
C GLY A 199 22.53 6.29 6.75
N TRP A 200 21.29 6.41 7.22
CA TRP A 200 20.88 5.95 8.54
C TRP A 200 20.96 4.42 8.67
N THR A 201 20.41 3.68 7.69
CA THR A 201 20.47 2.22 7.70
C THR A 201 21.91 1.71 7.52
N TRP A 202 22.71 2.38 6.69
CA TRP A 202 24.14 2.05 6.53
C TRP A 202 24.91 2.21 7.84
N ALA A 203 24.68 3.27 8.57
CA ALA A 203 25.39 3.56 9.82
C ALA A 203 24.92 2.68 11.00
N ARG A 204 23.63 2.40 11.10
CA ARG A 204 23.02 1.87 12.32
C ARG A 204 22.46 0.46 12.20
N LEU A 205 22.05 0.00 11.03
CA LEU A 205 21.41 -1.32 10.87
C LEU A 205 22.47 -2.42 10.77
N PRO A 206 22.53 -3.40 11.72
CA PRO A 206 23.34 -4.60 11.57
C PRO A 206 22.70 -5.58 10.58
N GLU A 207 23.45 -6.60 10.13
CA GLU A 207 22.83 -7.76 9.44
C GLU A 207 22.01 -8.55 10.46
N THR A 208 20.71 -8.77 10.16
CA THR A 208 19.79 -9.45 11.07
C THR A 208 19.58 -10.92 10.73
N LEU A 209 20.01 -11.35 9.53
CA LEU A 209 19.96 -12.76 9.14
C LEU A 209 21.35 -13.39 9.19
N PRO A 210 21.67 -14.21 10.21
CA PRO A 210 22.93 -14.95 10.31
C PRO A 210 23.17 -15.80 9.05
N THR A 211 24.44 -15.95 8.67
CA THR A 211 24.82 -16.74 7.47
C THR A 211 24.33 -18.18 7.51
N GLU A 212 24.25 -18.75 8.70
CA GLU A 212 23.78 -20.12 8.96
C GLU A 212 22.29 -20.30 8.65
N ASN A 213 21.49 -19.22 8.79
CA ASN A 213 20.05 -19.22 8.55
C ASN A 213 19.68 -18.84 7.12
N ARG A 214 20.65 -18.55 6.25
CA ARG A 214 20.41 -18.22 4.85
C ARG A 214 19.95 -19.46 4.08
N ARG A 215 18.87 -19.30 3.35
CA ARG A 215 18.28 -20.40 2.56
C ARG A 215 18.76 -20.34 1.12
N PRO A 216 19.08 -21.48 0.47
CA PRO A 216 19.36 -21.50 -0.96
C PRO A 216 18.11 -21.07 -1.75
N LEU A 217 18.31 -20.36 -2.87
CA LEU A 217 17.23 -20.06 -3.81
C LEU A 217 16.74 -21.39 -4.40
N ASN A 218 15.66 -21.91 -3.87
CA ASN A 218 14.99 -23.09 -4.40
C ASN A 218 13.63 -22.70 -4.98
N LEU A 219 13.62 -22.48 -6.28
CA LEU A 219 12.40 -22.10 -7.02
C LEU A 219 11.31 -23.16 -6.90
N GLY A 220 11.66 -24.44 -6.81
CA GLY A 220 10.69 -25.53 -6.66
C GLY A 220 9.93 -25.45 -5.33
N ASN A 221 10.63 -25.20 -4.23
CA ASN A 221 10.01 -25.04 -2.92
C ASN A 221 9.16 -23.76 -2.86
N ALA A 222 9.63 -22.67 -3.47
CA ALA A 222 8.86 -21.43 -3.54
C ALA A 222 7.56 -21.62 -4.35
N LEU A 223 7.66 -22.24 -5.53
CA LEU A 223 6.49 -22.56 -6.36
C LEU A 223 5.51 -23.50 -5.65
N GLY A 224 6.01 -24.49 -4.92
CA GLY A 224 5.19 -25.39 -4.09
C GLY A 224 4.43 -24.63 -3.00
N ALA A 225 5.08 -23.69 -2.33
CA ALA A 225 4.45 -22.86 -1.31
C ALA A 225 3.39 -21.91 -1.92
N TYR A 226 3.65 -21.30 -3.07
CA TYR A 226 2.67 -20.48 -3.78
C TYR A 226 1.49 -21.33 -4.29
N ALA A 227 1.74 -22.55 -4.78
CA ALA A 227 0.67 -23.47 -5.14
C ALA A 227 -0.21 -23.82 -3.94
N GLN A 228 0.36 -23.98 -2.74
CA GLN A 228 -0.41 -24.23 -1.51
C GLN A 228 -1.30 -23.02 -1.16
N VAL A 229 -0.79 -21.77 -1.32
CA VAL A 229 -1.58 -20.55 -1.13
C VAL A 229 -2.82 -20.56 -2.02
N ILE A 230 -2.65 -20.84 -3.32
CA ILE A 230 -3.74 -20.86 -4.30
C ILE A 230 -4.73 -22.02 -4.03
N ARG A 231 -4.23 -23.17 -3.59
CA ARG A 231 -5.05 -24.34 -3.29
C ARG A 231 -5.81 -24.25 -1.96
N THR A 232 -5.52 -23.29 -1.11
CA THR A 232 -6.21 -23.08 0.17
C THR A 232 -7.39 -22.13 -0.04
N PRO A 233 -8.66 -22.62 -0.05
CA PRO A 233 -9.81 -21.82 -0.50
C PRO A 233 -10.03 -20.56 0.29
N VAL A 234 -9.83 -20.60 1.63
CA VAL A 234 -9.99 -19.42 2.50
C VAL A 234 -8.94 -18.37 2.17
N THR A 235 -7.67 -18.76 2.06
CA THR A 235 -6.57 -17.86 1.70
C THR A 235 -6.79 -17.23 0.34
N PHE A 236 -7.06 -18.04 -0.67
CA PHE A 236 -7.27 -17.58 -2.04
C PHE A 236 -8.49 -16.66 -2.15
N GLY A 237 -9.60 -17.01 -1.49
CA GLY A 237 -10.82 -16.21 -1.50
C GLY A 237 -10.63 -14.83 -0.86
N TYR A 238 -10.05 -14.76 0.34
CA TYR A 238 -9.78 -13.46 0.98
C TYR A 238 -8.71 -12.64 0.25
N MET A 239 -7.73 -13.30 -0.36
CA MET A 239 -6.73 -12.65 -1.20
C MET A 239 -7.36 -12.01 -2.45
N CYS A 240 -8.23 -12.75 -3.16
CA CYS A 240 -8.95 -12.23 -4.32
C CYS A 240 -9.92 -11.11 -3.95
N ALA A 241 -10.72 -11.28 -2.89
CA ALA A 241 -11.63 -10.26 -2.42
C ALA A 241 -10.91 -8.97 -2.03
N SER A 242 -9.74 -9.07 -1.36
CA SER A 242 -8.88 -7.93 -1.07
C SER A 242 -8.38 -7.27 -2.35
N GLY A 243 -7.80 -8.05 -3.27
CA GLY A 243 -7.27 -7.55 -4.53
C GLY A 243 -8.33 -6.78 -5.32
N ILE A 244 -9.58 -7.21 -5.27
CA ILE A 244 -10.69 -6.54 -5.95
C ILE A 244 -11.10 -5.27 -5.21
N VAL A 245 -11.44 -5.36 -3.92
CA VAL A 245 -11.99 -4.19 -3.19
C VAL A 245 -10.97 -3.06 -3.04
N PHE A 246 -9.68 -3.38 -2.89
CA PHE A 246 -8.63 -2.36 -2.82
C PHE A 246 -8.36 -1.65 -4.16
N GLY A 247 -8.89 -2.17 -5.27
CA GLY A 247 -8.94 -1.45 -6.54
C GLY A 247 -9.66 -0.11 -6.42
N ALA A 248 -10.69 -0.02 -5.57
CA ALA A 248 -11.37 1.23 -5.27
C ALA A 248 -10.44 2.26 -4.56
N LEU A 249 -9.61 1.81 -3.62
CA LEU A 249 -8.64 2.67 -2.96
C LEU A 249 -7.64 3.26 -3.96
N PHE A 250 -7.05 2.43 -4.81
CA PHE A 250 -6.04 2.90 -5.78
C PHE A 250 -6.66 3.74 -6.90
N SER A 251 -7.89 3.43 -7.35
CA SER A 251 -8.56 4.29 -8.33
C SER A 251 -8.79 5.69 -7.77
N PHE A 252 -9.27 5.80 -6.52
CA PHE A 252 -9.44 7.11 -5.88
C PHE A 252 -8.10 7.84 -5.69
N ILE A 253 -7.06 7.19 -5.17
CA ILE A 253 -5.76 7.85 -4.99
C ILE A 253 -5.32 8.48 -6.32
N ALA A 254 -5.45 7.76 -7.44
CA ALA A 254 -5.04 8.24 -8.74
C ALA A 254 -5.94 9.32 -9.34
N THR A 255 -7.25 9.34 -9.01
CA THR A 255 -8.22 10.33 -9.53
C THR A 255 -8.51 11.45 -8.54
N SER A 256 -8.01 11.38 -7.31
CA SER A 256 -8.40 12.27 -6.22
C SER A 256 -8.21 13.74 -6.55
N GLU A 257 -7.07 14.11 -7.10
CA GLU A 257 -6.79 15.51 -7.48
C GLU A 257 -7.76 15.99 -8.55
N GLN A 258 -8.01 15.18 -9.60
CA GLN A 258 -8.97 15.51 -10.65
C GLN A 258 -10.39 15.69 -10.10
N VAL A 259 -10.85 14.78 -9.24
CA VAL A 259 -12.19 14.84 -8.64
C VAL A 259 -12.36 16.11 -7.82
N PHE A 260 -11.42 16.42 -6.91
CA PHE A 260 -11.57 17.62 -6.09
C PHE A 260 -11.40 18.91 -6.88
N ARG A 261 -10.51 18.96 -7.88
CA ARG A 261 -10.25 20.15 -8.69
C ARG A 261 -11.36 20.39 -9.72
N GLU A 262 -11.70 19.36 -10.51
CA GLU A 262 -12.58 19.50 -11.68
C GLU A 262 -14.07 19.42 -11.31
N VAL A 263 -14.46 18.45 -10.45
CA VAL A 263 -15.86 18.26 -10.08
C VAL A 263 -16.30 19.25 -9.01
N PHE A 264 -15.47 19.47 -7.99
CA PHE A 264 -15.86 20.27 -6.83
C PHE A 264 -15.21 21.66 -6.78
N GLY A 265 -14.30 22.01 -7.71
CA GLY A 265 -13.60 23.29 -7.71
C GLY A 265 -12.68 23.52 -6.51
N ARG A 266 -12.19 22.43 -5.89
CA ARG A 266 -11.39 22.44 -4.65
C ARG A 266 -9.93 22.07 -4.87
N GLY A 267 -9.34 22.48 -6.00
CA GLY A 267 -7.94 22.20 -6.29
C GLY A 267 -6.96 22.86 -5.31
N GLN A 268 -7.26 24.09 -4.84
CA GLN A 268 -6.38 24.83 -3.93
C GLN A 268 -6.33 24.22 -2.53
N ASP A 269 -7.44 23.71 -2.06
CA ASP A 269 -7.58 23.08 -0.73
C ASP A 269 -7.69 21.54 -0.80
N PHE A 270 -7.32 20.94 -1.95
CA PHE A 270 -7.31 19.50 -2.19
C PHE A 270 -6.66 18.71 -1.05
N VAL A 271 -5.51 19.20 -0.57
CA VAL A 271 -4.76 18.55 0.51
C VAL A 271 -5.59 18.37 1.78
N LEU A 272 -6.43 19.35 2.14
CA LEU A 272 -7.28 19.25 3.34
C LEU A 272 -8.31 18.14 3.20
N TRP A 273 -8.97 18.06 2.04
CA TRP A 273 -9.99 17.05 1.76
C TRP A 273 -9.39 15.64 1.69
N PHE A 274 -8.28 15.48 1.01
CA PHE A 274 -7.55 14.21 0.92
C PHE A 274 -7.04 13.76 2.30
N SER A 275 -6.40 14.65 3.05
CA SER A 275 -5.89 14.36 4.39
C SER A 275 -7.01 13.99 5.37
N GLY A 276 -8.20 14.58 5.26
CA GLY A 276 -9.36 14.21 6.04
C GLY A 276 -9.82 12.77 5.79
N ILE A 277 -9.80 12.32 4.53
CA ILE A 277 -10.11 10.92 4.17
C ILE A 277 -9.04 9.98 4.74
N ALA A 278 -7.75 10.32 4.59
CA ALA A 278 -6.65 9.55 5.14
C ALA A 278 -6.69 9.46 6.68
N ALA A 279 -7.04 10.57 7.34
CA ALA A 279 -7.22 10.61 8.80
C ALA A 279 -8.37 9.71 9.25
N MET A 280 -9.51 9.70 8.55
CA MET A 280 -10.62 8.81 8.87
C MET A 280 -10.26 7.34 8.68
N LEU A 281 -9.51 7.01 7.62
CA LEU A 281 -8.95 5.67 7.41
C LEU A 281 -8.07 5.24 8.61
N ALA A 282 -7.21 6.14 9.11
CA ALA A 282 -6.38 5.89 10.28
C ALA A 282 -7.22 5.69 11.56
N VAL A 283 -8.25 6.52 11.77
CA VAL A 283 -9.20 6.37 12.90
C VAL A 283 -9.93 5.03 12.82
N ALA A 284 -10.42 4.63 11.65
CA ALA A 284 -11.12 3.36 11.46
C ALA A 284 -10.20 2.17 11.72
N ASN A 285 -8.94 2.24 11.30
CA ASN A 285 -7.94 1.19 11.55
C ASN A 285 -7.60 1.10 13.06
N PHE A 286 -7.48 2.24 13.74
CA PHE A 286 -7.32 2.26 15.20
C PHE A 286 -8.55 1.69 15.92
N ALA A 287 -9.76 2.07 15.50
CA ALA A 287 -10.99 1.50 16.04
C ALA A 287 -11.05 -0.01 15.82
N ASN A 288 -10.66 -0.51 14.64
CA ASN A 288 -10.59 -1.94 14.35
C ASN A 288 -9.71 -2.70 15.36
N SER A 289 -8.57 -2.15 15.74
CA SER A 289 -7.67 -2.79 16.72
C SER A 289 -8.31 -3.04 18.09
N ARG A 290 -9.30 -2.23 18.46
CA ARG A 290 -10.06 -2.38 19.72
C ARG A 290 -11.32 -3.23 19.58
N LEU A 291 -11.95 -3.19 18.41
CA LEU A 291 -13.21 -3.88 18.12
C LEU A 291 -13.00 -5.37 17.79
N VAL A 292 -11.88 -5.70 17.15
CA VAL A 292 -11.64 -7.06 16.63
C VAL A 292 -11.61 -8.11 17.72
N GLU A 293 -11.09 -7.77 18.90
CA GLU A 293 -11.05 -8.69 20.05
C GLU A 293 -12.45 -9.02 20.60
N LYS A 294 -13.40 -8.08 20.47
CA LYS A 294 -14.76 -8.23 20.98
C LYS A 294 -15.73 -8.81 19.96
N ILE A 295 -15.62 -8.40 18.72
CA ILE A 295 -16.60 -8.70 17.65
C ILE A 295 -16.11 -9.84 16.75
N GLY A 296 -14.79 -9.95 16.54
CA GLY A 296 -14.18 -10.92 15.67
C GLY A 296 -13.97 -10.41 14.23
N MET A 297 -12.92 -10.91 13.57
CA MET A 297 -12.46 -10.47 12.25
C MET A 297 -13.53 -10.62 11.16
N ARG A 298 -14.22 -11.79 11.09
CA ARG A 298 -15.24 -12.06 10.06
C ARG A 298 -16.42 -11.12 10.18
N ARG A 299 -16.93 -10.90 11.39
CA ARG A 299 -18.08 -10.01 11.60
C ARG A 299 -17.77 -8.58 11.20
N ILE A 300 -16.61 -8.06 11.61
CA ILE A 300 -16.22 -6.69 11.27
C ILE A 300 -16.02 -6.56 9.77
N SER A 301 -15.24 -7.42 9.15
CA SER A 301 -14.90 -7.28 7.74
C SER A 301 -16.10 -7.51 6.82
N HIS A 302 -16.97 -8.47 7.13
CA HIS A 302 -18.19 -8.67 6.33
C HIS A 302 -19.15 -7.48 6.47
N SER A 303 -19.37 -6.95 7.69
CA SER A 303 -20.19 -5.75 7.89
C SER A 303 -19.60 -4.53 7.18
N ALA A 304 -18.29 -4.35 7.26
CA ALA A 304 -17.61 -3.26 6.56
C ALA A 304 -17.74 -3.36 5.03
N LEU A 305 -17.71 -4.58 4.47
CA LEU A 305 -17.87 -4.78 3.04
C LEU A 305 -19.31 -4.49 2.57
N PHE A 306 -20.32 -4.88 3.35
CA PHE A 306 -21.72 -4.50 3.08
C PHE A 306 -21.89 -2.99 3.16
N LEU A 307 -21.34 -2.36 4.20
CA LEU A 307 -21.41 -0.91 4.40
C LEU A 307 -20.72 -0.16 3.26
N PHE A 308 -19.51 -0.58 2.86
CA PHE A 308 -18.78 -0.05 1.70
C PHE A 308 -19.63 -0.07 0.44
N THR A 309 -20.23 -1.22 0.13
CA THR A 309 -21.06 -1.41 -1.07
C THR A 309 -22.32 -0.54 -1.00
N GLY A 310 -22.99 -0.52 0.15
CA GLY A 310 -24.21 0.27 0.36
C GLY A 310 -23.96 1.77 0.31
N LEU A 311 -22.91 2.28 0.95
CA LEU A 311 -22.54 3.70 0.90
C LEU A 311 -22.14 4.14 -0.50
N SER A 312 -21.41 3.29 -1.24
CA SER A 312 -21.04 3.57 -2.63
C SER A 312 -22.26 3.64 -3.53
N ALA A 313 -23.21 2.71 -3.36
CA ALA A 313 -24.48 2.73 -4.12
C ALA A 313 -25.35 3.94 -3.77
N LEU A 314 -25.42 4.30 -2.48
CA LEU A 314 -26.13 5.49 -2.01
C LEU A 314 -25.51 6.76 -2.58
N SER A 315 -24.18 6.87 -2.57
CA SER A 315 -23.45 8.01 -3.14
C SER A 315 -23.71 8.14 -4.63
N ALA A 316 -23.62 7.02 -5.39
CA ALA A 316 -23.95 7.01 -6.82
C ALA A 316 -25.40 7.44 -7.09
N ALA A 317 -26.35 6.95 -6.32
CA ALA A 317 -27.77 7.29 -6.49
C ALA A 317 -28.02 8.77 -6.18
N ILE A 318 -27.49 9.30 -5.06
CA ILE A 318 -27.65 10.71 -4.71
C ILE A 318 -27.05 11.60 -5.80
N THR A 319 -25.83 11.29 -6.25
CA THR A 319 -25.19 12.07 -7.33
C THR A 319 -25.98 12.01 -8.63
N PHE A 320 -26.54 10.85 -8.98
CA PHE A 320 -27.34 10.68 -10.20
C PHE A 320 -28.63 11.52 -10.15
N PHE A 321 -29.35 11.57 -9.03
CA PHE A 321 -30.64 12.27 -8.93
C PHE A 321 -30.51 13.74 -8.52
N MET A 322 -29.49 14.11 -7.73
CA MET A 322 -29.34 15.44 -7.14
C MET A 322 -28.16 16.24 -7.71
N GLY A 323 -27.33 15.59 -8.55
CA GLY A 323 -26.11 16.19 -9.12
C GLY A 323 -24.90 16.15 -8.17
N GLU A 324 -23.77 16.63 -8.69
CA GLU A 324 -22.49 16.66 -7.96
C GLU A 324 -22.51 17.78 -6.91
N ASN A 325 -22.27 17.43 -5.65
CA ASN A 325 -22.11 18.41 -4.58
C ASN A 325 -21.27 17.84 -3.44
N LEU A 326 -20.28 18.60 -3.00
CA LEU A 326 -19.35 18.19 -1.97
C LEU A 326 -20.01 17.92 -0.60
N LEU A 327 -21.13 18.60 -0.30
CA LEU A 327 -21.79 18.51 1.02
C LEU A 327 -22.34 17.11 1.34
N TRP A 328 -22.84 16.39 0.34
CA TRP A 328 -23.26 14.99 0.56
C TRP A 328 -22.22 13.98 0.08
N PHE A 329 -21.45 14.31 -0.95
CA PHE A 329 -20.41 13.41 -1.44
C PHE A 329 -19.36 13.13 -0.37
N TYR A 330 -18.79 14.17 0.23
CA TYR A 330 -17.65 14.01 1.15
C TYR A 330 -17.99 13.22 2.43
N PRO A 331 -19.10 13.44 3.15
CA PRO A 331 -19.45 12.63 4.31
C PRO A 331 -19.66 11.14 3.98
N LEU A 332 -20.34 10.84 2.87
CA LEU A 332 -20.55 9.46 2.43
C LEU A 332 -19.24 8.82 2.01
N PHE A 333 -18.41 9.57 1.31
CA PHE A 333 -17.13 9.10 0.81
C PHE A 333 -16.14 8.81 1.94
N ILE A 334 -16.05 9.68 2.94
CA ILE A 334 -15.20 9.49 4.11
C ILE A 334 -15.58 8.22 4.88
N LEU A 335 -16.89 7.94 5.03
CA LEU A 335 -17.39 6.72 5.65
C LEU A 335 -17.11 5.47 4.78
N THR A 336 -17.23 5.60 3.46
CA THR A 336 -16.85 4.54 2.52
C THR A 336 -15.37 4.18 2.66
N PHE A 337 -14.50 5.18 2.79
CA PHE A 337 -13.07 4.99 2.99
C PHE A 337 -12.71 4.46 4.39
N ALA A 338 -13.48 4.80 5.42
CA ALA A 338 -13.31 4.21 6.74
C ALA A 338 -13.44 2.67 6.71
N CYS A 339 -14.26 2.13 5.80
CA CYS A 339 -14.40 0.68 5.64
C CYS A 339 -13.07 0.00 5.27
N PHE A 340 -12.16 0.65 4.53
CA PHE A 340 -10.85 0.08 4.22
C PHE A 340 -9.99 -0.14 5.47
N GLY A 341 -10.10 0.73 6.48
CA GLY A 341 -9.43 0.53 7.76
C GLY A 341 -9.91 -0.71 8.52
N LEU A 342 -11.17 -1.09 8.31
CA LEU A 342 -11.76 -2.29 8.88
C LEU A 342 -11.50 -3.54 8.02
N LEU A 343 -11.39 -3.39 6.70
CA LEU A 343 -11.20 -4.51 5.76
C LEU A 343 -9.75 -5.00 5.71
N GLY A 344 -8.79 -4.09 5.59
CA GLY A 344 -7.41 -4.43 5.22
C GLY A 344 -6.74 -5.42 6.17
N SER A 345 -6.69 -5.08 7.45
CA SER A 345 -6.05 -5.93 8.46
C SER A 345 -6.81 -7.24 8.69
N ASN A 346 -8.15 -7.21 8.68
CA ASN A 346 -8.97 -8.39 8.92
C ASN A 346 -8.89 -9.38 7.73
N PHE A 347 -8.97 -8.91 6.49
CA PHE A 347 -8.83 -9.77 5.31
C PHE A 347 -7.43 -10.38 5.22
N SER A 348 -6.39 -9.59 5.50
CA SER A 348 -5.02 -10.09 5.56
C SER A 348 -4.85 -11.19 6.62
N ALA A 349 -5.38 -10.98 7.82
CA ALA A 349 -5.31 -11.97 8.90
C ALA A 349 -6.08 -13.25 8.55
N LEU A 350 -7.31 -13.13 8.03
CA LEU A 350 -8.14 -14.28 7.61
C LEU A 350 -7.50 -15.06 6.45
N ALA A 351 -6.85 -14.37 5.51
CA ALA A 351 -6.12 -15.02 4.43
C ALA A 351 -4.92 -15.83 4.93
N MET A 352 -4.24 -15.38 5.98
CA MET A 352 -3.04 -16.03 6.52
C MET A 352 -3.34 -17.08 7.60
N GLU A 353 -4.54 -17.06 8.19
CA GLU A 353 -4.96 -17.95 9.29
C GLU A 353 -4.66 -19.43 8.99
N PRO A 354 -4.95 -20.00 7.78
CA PRO A 354 -4.70 -21.43 7.50
C PRO A 354 -3.25 -21.78 7.19
N LEU A 355 -2.36 -20.79 6.98
CA LEU A 355 -1.02 -20.95 6.40
C LEU A 355 0.11 -20.54 7.34
N GLY A 356 -0.06 -20.74 8.66
CA GLY A 356 0.94 -20.32 9.67
C GLY A 356 2.36 -20.84 9.41
N SER A 357 2.49 -22.08 8.90
CA SER A 357 3.80 -22.71 8.60
C SER A 357 4.55 -22.07 7.43
N ILE A 358 3.83 -21.41 6.49
CA ILE A 358 4.37 -20.71 5.32
C ILE A 358 3.95 -19.25 5.28
N ALA A 359 3.74 -18.63 6.45
CA ALA A 359 3.21 -17.26 6.57
C ALA A 359 4.00 -16.21 5.78
N GLY A 360 5.32 -16.37 5.64
CA GLY A 360 6.16 -15.47 4.84
C GLY A 360 5.79 -15.49 3.35
N THR A 361 5.67 -16.67 2.76
CA THR A 361 5.27 -16.86 1.35
C THR A 361 3.81 -16.43 1.14
N ALA A 362 2.93 -16.77 2.09
CA ALA A 362 1.54 -16.36 2.04
C ALA A 362 1.39 -14.82 2.09
N SER A 363 2.17 -14.15 2.94
CA SER A 363 2.19 -12.69 3.01
C SER A 363 2.73 -12.04 1.73
N ALA A 364 3.75 -12.61 1.11
CA ALA A 364 4.28 -12.13 -0.18
C ALA A 364 3.24 -12.30 -1.31
N ALA A 365 2.58 -13.45 -1.38
CA ALA A 365 1.50 -13.70 -2.34
C ALA A 365 0.31 -12.76 -2.13
N TYR A 366 -0.10 -12.56 -0.88
CA TYR A 366 -1.16 -11.63 -0.52
C TYR A 366 -0.79 -10.19 -0.93
N GLY A 367 0.42 -9.74 -0.60
CA GLY A 367 0.90 -8.41 -0.96
C GLY A 367 0.96 -8.21 -2.48
N PHE A 368 1.47 -9.19 -3.22
CA PHE A 368 1.45 -9.19 -4.69
C PHE A 368 0.02 -9.06 -5.23
N ALA A 369 -0.88 -9.93 -4.81
CA ALA A 369 -2.25 -9.95 -5.30
C ALA A 369 -3.00 -8.66 -4.96
N THR A 370 -2.93 -8.21 -3.70
CA THR A 370 -3.62 -7.00 -3.25
C THR A 370 -3.06 -5.73 -3.88
N THR A 371 -1.78 -5.67 -4.21
CA THR A 371 -1.20 -4.47 -4.84
C THR A 371 -1.34 -4.52 -6.35
N THR A 372 -0.94 -5.62 -7.00
CA THR A 372 -0.93 -5.72 -8.47
C THR A 372 -2.33 -5.78 -9.05
N VAL A 373 -3.19 -6.66 -8.50
CA VAL A 373 -4.59 -6.78 -8.98
C VAL A 373 -5.36 -5.51 -8.70
N SER A 374 -5.22 -4.94 -7.50
CA SER A 374 -5.89 -3.68 -7.15
C SER A 374 -5.43 -2.52 -8.02
N SER A 375 -4.14 -2.45 -8.37
CA SER A 375 -3.60 -1.41 -9.25
C SER A 375 -4.17 -1.52 -10.67
N LEU A 376 -4.26 -2.72 -11.23
CA LEU A 376 -4.84 -2.95 -12.56
C LEU A 376 -6.34 -2.58 -12.57
N ILE A 377 -7.09 -3.01 -11.56
CA ILE A 377 -8.50 -2.67 -11.41
C ILE A 377 -8.68 -1.17 -11.19
N GLY A 378 -7.85 -0.57 -10.33
CA GLY A 378 -7.86 0.87 -10.07
C GLY A 378 -7.60 1.69 -11.33
N MET A 379 -6.66 1.25 -12.16
CA MET A 379 -6.36 1.86 -13.46
C MET A 379 -7.57 1.77 -14.41
N LEU A 380 -8.25 0.62 -14.48
CA LEU A 380 -9.44 0.45 -15.30
C LEU A 380 -10.59 1.37 -14.87
N ILE A 381 -10.83 1.52 -13.57
CA ILE A 381 -11.86 2.43 -13.04
C ILE A 381 -11.43 3.88 -13.23
N GLY A 382 -10.18 4.21 -12.91
CA GLY A 382 -9.65 5.57 -13.06
C GLY A 382 -9.72 6.07 -14.51
N SER A 383 -9.46 5.18 -15.48
CA SER A 383 -9.56 5.54 -16.91
C SER A 383 -11.00 5.87 -17.38
N GLN A 384 -12.02 5.48 -16.61
CA GLN A 384 -13.42 5.81 -16.91
C GLN A 384 -13.85 7.17 -16.35
N TYR A 385 -12.95 7.91 -15.70
CA TYR A 385 -13.27 9.25 -15.21
C TYR A 385 -13.65 10.18 -16.39
N ASN A 386 -14.78 10.84 -16.26
CA ASN A 386 -15.39 11.66 -17.30
C ASN A 386 -15.85 13.04 -16.79
N GLY A 387 -15.20 13.56 -15.74
CA GLY A 387 -15.61 14.81 -15.10
C GLY A 387 -16.74 14.65 -14.08
N SER A 388 -17.11 13.40 -13.72
CA SER A 388 -18.13 13.08 -12.71
C SER A 388 -17.61 12.03 -11.73
N THR A 389 -18.17 12.00 -10.53
CA THR A 389 -17.88 10.95 -9.54
C THR A 389 -18.65 9.66 -9.80
N ILE A 390 -19.64 9.65 -10.69
CA ILE A 390 -20.52 8.49 -10.94
C ILE A 390 -19.74 7.26 -11.41
N PRO A 391 -18.82 7.30 -12.40
CA PRO A 391 -18.06 6.13 -12.81
C PRO A 391 -17.24 5.53 -11.66
N LEU A 392 -16.65 6.37 -10.81
CA LEU A 392 -15.90 5.96 -9.65
C LEU A 392 -16.80 5.22 -8.63
N MET A 393 -17.95 5.79 -8.30
CA MET A 393 -18.89 5.19 -7.35
C MET A 393 -19.51 3.90 -7.87
N LEU A 394 -19.89 3.83 -9.16
CA LEU A 394 -20.36 2.59 -9.78
C LEU A 394 -19.27 1.52 -9.81
N GLY A 395 -18.03 1.91 -10.09
CA GLY A 395 -16.87 1.02 -9.96
C GLY A 395 -16.78 0.43 -8.54
N PHE A 396 -16.92 1.25 -7.50
CA PHE A 396 -16.90 0.80 -6.11
C PHE A 396 -18.03 -0.18 -5.79
N VAL A 397 -19.24 0.06 -6.29
CA VAL A 397 -20.36 -0.87 -6.15
C VAL A 397 -20.04 -2.22 -6.80
N CYS A 398 -19.55 -2.21 -8.04
CA CYS A 398 -19.15 -3.44 -8.74
C CYS A 398 -18.08 -4.22 -7.97
N LEU A 399 -17.06 -3.52 -7.45
CA LEU A 399 -15.98 -4.15 -6.67
C LEU A 399 -16.50 -4.70 -5.34
N GLY A 400 -17.37 -3.96 -4.66
CA GLY A 400 -18.01 -4.39 -3.42
C GLY A 400 -18.86 -5.65 -3.62
N LEU A 401 -19.72 -5.67 -4.63
CA LEU A 401 -20.55 -6.83 -4.99
C LEU A 401 -19.70 -8.05 -5.39
N SER A 402 -18.67 -7.83 -6.20
CA SER A 402 -17.74 -8.89 -6.60
C SER A 402 -17.00 -9.48 -5.40
N SER A 403 -16.50 -8.63 -4.50
CA SER A 403 -15.83 -9.09 -3.27
C SER A 403 -16.80 -9.80 -2.33
N LEU A 404 -18.04 -9.31 -2.17
CA LEU A 404 -19.09 -10.00 -1.39
C LEU A 404 -19.41 -11.38 -1.96
N THR A 405 -19.52 -11.51 -3.28
CA THR A 405 -19.75 -12.80 -3.95
C THR A 405 -18.62 -13.78 -3.68
N ILE A 406 -17.36 -13.34 -3.78
CA ILE A 406 -16.19 -14.17 -3.50
C ILE A 406 -16.18 -14.61 -2.04
N ILE A 407 -16.43 -13.71 -1.09
CA ILE A 407 -16.49 -14.06 0.33
C ILE A 407 -17.63 -15.02 0.61
N LEU A 408 -18.81 -14.84 0.01
CA LEU A 408 -19.95 -15.73 0.15
C LEU A 408 -19.61 -17.17 -0.30
N ILE A 409 -18.93 -17.30 -1.43
CA ILE A 409 -18.46 -18.60 -1.95
C ILE A 409 -17.40 -19.19 -1.00
N THR A 410 -16.43 -18.36 -0.57
CA THR A 410 -15.33 -18.78 0.30
C THR A 410 -15.81 -19.32 1.65
N GLU A 411 -16.77 -18.64 2.27
CA GLU A 411 -17.35 -19.00 3.56
C GLU A 411 -18.56 -19.97 3.41
N LYS A 412 -18.80 -20.49 2.20
CA LYS A 412 -19.88 -21.47 1.91
C LYS A 412 -21.26 -20.98 2.37
N GLY A 413 -21.55 -19.70 2.15
CA GLY A 413 -22.80 -19.06 2.55
C GLY A 413 -22.92 -18.72 4.04
N LYS A 414 -21.93 -19.05 4.88
CA LYS A 414 -21.96 -18.81 6.32
C LYS A 414 -21.24 -17.50 6.69
N LEU A 415 -21.83 -16.37 6.30
CA LEU A 415 -21.32 -15.07 6.68
C LEU A 415 -21.45 -14.84 8.19
N PHE A 416 -20.57 -13.99 8.75
CA PHE A 416 -20.55 -13.58 10.16
C PHE A 416 -20.31 -14.69 11.19
N SER A 417 -19.88 -15.88 10.77
CA SER A 417 -19.66 -16.98 11.69
C SER A 417 -18.49 -16.69 12.64
N SER A 418 -18.70 -16.97 13.93
CA SER A 418 -17.65 -16.95 14.95
C SER A 418 -16.92 -18.30 14.96
N ARG A 419 -16.00 -18.51 14.05
CA ARG A 419 -15.03 -19.62 14.17
C ARG A 419 -13.74 -19.11 14.74
#